data_5a4e212a179ddd9edc3943b94fca3429
#
_entry.id   5a4e212a179ddd9edc3943b94fca3429
#
_cell.length_a   1.000
_cell.length_b   1.000
_cell.length_c   1.000
_cell.angle_alpha   90.00
_cell.angle_beta   90.00
_cell.angle_gamma   90.00
#
_symmetry.space_group_name_H-M   'P 1'
#
loop_
_entity.id
_entity.type
_entity.pdbx_description
1 polymer ?
#
loop_
_entity_poly.entity_id
_entity_poly.type
_entity_poly.pdbx_seq_one_letter_code
_entity_poly.pdbx_strand_id
1 'polypeptide(L)'
;MFGESVAVWLLNEWMKMGEPRQLQLVELGPGSGALVSDILRTFARLRPEVVAGGGLSVHLVEVSPSMRRLQRQTLGCGEAAGEAGLETKYGGRVSWHDHVYDVPPQFSFYIGTKVS
;
A
#
# COMPACT_ATOMS: atom_id res chain seq x y z
N MET A 1 12.59 10.73 -7.40
CA MET A 1 11.43 10.00 -7.95
C MET A 1 10.19 10.40 -7.23
N PHE A 2 9.09 10.43 -7.96
CA PHE A 2 7.84 10.88 -7.37
C PHE A 2 7.40 9.99 -6.22
N GLY A 3 7.49 8.68 -6.37
CA GLY A 3 7.07 7.76 -5.32
C GLY A 3 7.91 7.89 -4.06
N GLU A 4 9.20 8.17 -4.20
CA GLU A 4 10.04 8.37 -3.03
C GLU A 4 9.64 9.63 -2.29
N SER A 5 9.33 10.69 -3.03
CA SER A 5 8.90 11.94 -2.40
C SER A 5 7.60 11.76 -1.64
N VAL A 6 6.66 11.02 -2.22
CA VAL A 6 5.40 10.72 -1.55
C VAL A 6 5.66 9.91 -0.29
N ALA A 7 6.55 8.91 -0.38
CA ALA A 7 6.85 8.07 0.77
C ALA A 7 7.45 8.88 1.92
N VAL A 8 8.38 9.78 1.60
CA VAL A 8 9.00 10.60 2.64
C VAL A 8 7.94 11.50 3.29
N TRP A 9 7.06 12.07 2.47
CA TRP A 9 6.00 12.91 3.01
C TRP A 9 5.08 12.10 3.94
N LEU A 10 4.72 10.88 3.52
CA LEU A 10 3.86 10.03 4.33
C LEU A 10 4.52 9.68 5.66
N LEU A 11 5.81 9.37 5.63
CA LEU A 11 6.54 9.06 6.87
C LEU A 11 6.57 10.27 7.80
N ASN A 12 6.76 11.46 7.24
CA ASN A 12 6.76 12.67 8.07
C ASN A 12 5.40 12.89 8.71
N GLU A 13 4.31 12.68 7.97
CA GLU A 13 2.98 12.82 8.52
C GLU A 13 2.71 11.77 9.60
N TRP A 14 3.16 10.55 9.36
CA TRP A 14 3.01 9.47 10.32
C TRP A 14 3.73 9.78 11.62
N MET A 15 4.95 10.32 11.52
CA MET A 15 5.71 10.70 12.70
C MET A 15 5.04 11.83 13.46
N LYS A 16 4.48 12.79 12.75
CA LYS A 16 3.77 13.89 13.41
C LYS A 16 2.56 13.42 14.19
N MET A 17 1.99 12.30 13.78
CA MET A 17 0.80 11.75 14.45
C MET A 17 1.14 10.80 15.57
N GLY A 18 2.41 10.71 15.96
CA GLY A 18 2.83 9.87 17.06
C GLY A 18 3.16 8.46 16.68
N GLU A 19 3.39 8.20 15.40
CA GLU A 19 3.80 6.89 14.89
C GLU A 19 2.82 5.80 15.30
N PRO A 20 1.55 5.90 14.88
CA PRO A 20 0.56 4.87 15.24
C PRO A 20 1.04 3.50 14.77
N ARG A 21 0.78 2.48 15.59
CA ARG A 21 1.25 1.13 15.32
C ARG A 21 0.67 0.57 14.05
N GLN A 22 -0.59 0.87 13.78
CA GLN A 22 -1.25 0.38 12.60
C GLN A 22 -1.42 1.50 11.62
N LEU A 23 -0.91 1.29 10.42
CA LEU A 23 -0.95 2.27 9.35
C LEU A 23 -1.58 1.62 8.14
N GLN A 24 -2.55 2.29 7.56
CA GLN A 24 -3.25 1.79 6.39
C GLN A 24 -3.06 2.75 5.23
N LEU A 25 -2.62 2.21 4.10
CA LEU A 25 -2.51 2.97 2.86
C LEU A 25 -3.61 2.49 1.93
N VAL A 26 -4.34 3.42 1.35
CA VAL A 26 -5.40 3.10 0.40
C VAL A 26 -5.12 3.83 -0.89
N GLU A 27 -5.01 3.12 -1.99
CA GLU A 27 -4.82 3.75 -3.29
C GLU A 27 -6.01 3.44 -4.18
N LEU A 28 -6.57 4.49 -4.77
CA LEU A 28 -7.70 4.38 -5.69
C LEU A 28 -7.17 4.39 -7.11
N GLY A 29 -7.51 3.37 -7.87
CA GLY A 29 -7.07 3.26 -9.26
C GLY A 29 -5.56 3.17 -9.39
N PRO A 30 -4.92 2.15 -8.79
CA PRO A 30 -3.46 2.12 -8.69
C PRO A 30 -2.71 1.86 -10.00
N GLY A 31 -3.40 1.62 -11.09
CA GLY A 31 -2.73 1.37 -12.35
C GLY A 31 -1.83 0.16 -12.27
N SER A 32 -0.54 0.32 -12.58
CA SER A 32 0.40 -0.78 -12.53
C SER A 32 0.80 -1.17 -11.11
N GLY A 33 0.52 -0.33 -10.15
CA GLY A 33 0.99 -0.53 -8.78
C GLY A 33 2.36 0.09 -8.51
N ALA A 34 2.88 0.86 -9.45
CA ALA A 34 4.24 1.38 -9.33
C ALA A 34 4.39 2.37 -8.18
N LEU A 35 3.37 3.19 -7.95
CA LEU A 35 3.47 4.18 -6.88
C LEU A 35 3.56 3.50 -5.52
N VAL A 36 2.66 2.57 -5.24
CA VAL A 36 2.69 1.85 -3.97
C VAL A 36 3.97 1.06 -3.84
N SER A 37 4.45 0.45 -4.92
CA SER A 37 5.71 -0.27 -4.90
C SER A 37 6.86 0.64 -4.49
N ASP A 38 6.92 1.85 -5.05
CA ASP A 38 7.97 2.81 -4.70
C ASP A 38 7.85 3.25 -3.25
N ILE A 39 6.62 3.45 -2.78
CA ILE A 39 6.39 3.84 -1.38
C ILE A 39 6.88 2.76 -0.45
N LEU A 40 6.51 1.50 -0.71
CA LEU A 40 6.91 0.40 0.17
C LEU A 40 8.43 0.20 0.16
N ARG A 41 9.04 0.31 -1.02
CA ARG A 41 10.49 0.20 -1.12
C ARG A 41 11.18 1.27 -0.29
N THR A 42 10.67 2.50 -0.35
CA THR A 42 11.26 3.61 0.39
C THR A 42 11.03 3.44 1.89
N PHE A 43 9.84 2.99 2.30
CA PHE A 43 9.58 2.69 3.70
C PHE A 43 10.55 1.62 4.20
N ALA A 44 10.73 0.55 3.43
CA ALA A 44 11.62 -0.53 3.84
C ALA A 44 13.07 -0.06 4.00
N ARG A 45 13.47 0.92 3.20
CA ARG A 45 14.83 1.46 3.27
C ARG A 45 15.00 2.41 4.44
N LEU A 46 14.03 3.29 4.67
CA LEU A 46 14.18 4.37 5.63
C LEU A 46 13.66 4.02 7.01
N ARG A 47 12.58 3.26 7.09
CA ARG A 47 11.96 2.87 8.36
C ARG A 47 11.48 1.43 8.24
N PRO A 48 12.42 0.47 8.22
CA PRO A 48 12.03 -0.93 7.97
C PRO A 48 11.03 -1.46 8.99
N GLU A 49 11.01 -0.93 10.20
CA GLU A 49 10.06 -1.39 11.20
C GLU A 49 8.61 -1.10 10.80
N VAL A 50 8.39 -0.12 9.93
CA VAL A 50 7.02 0.20 9.48
C VAL A 50 6.47 -0.96 8.65
N VAL A 51 7.29 -1.56 7.81
CA VAL A 51 6.83 -2.65 6.93
C VAL A 51 6.99 -4.02 7.58
N ALA A 52 7.96 -4.19 8.46
CA ALA A 52 8.26 -5.49 9.04
C ALA A 52 7.41 -5.84 10.25
N GLY A 53 6.84 -4.84 10.90
CA GLY A 53 6.16 -5.05 12.18
C GLY A 53 4.75 -5.57 12.10
N GLY A 54 4.22 -5.79 10.92
CA GLY A 54 2.86 -6.29 10.77
C GLY A 54 1.79 -5.22 10.93
N GLY A 55 2.19 -3.98 11.11
CA GLY A 55 1.23 -2.89 11.30
C GLY A 55 0.85 -2.16 10.03
N LEU A 56 1.51 -2.45 8.91
CA LEU A 56 1.22 -1.77 7.65
C LEU A 56 0.34 -2.65 6.78
N SER A 57 -0.80 -2.11 6.38
CA SER A 57 -1.66 -2.76 5.41
C SER A 57 -1.90 -1.82 4.24
N VAL A 58 -1.94 -2.37 3.04
CA VAL A 58 -2.17 -1.64 1.82
C VAL A 58 -3.46 -2.15 1.20
N HIS A 59 -4.32 -1.24 0.82
CA HIS A 59 -5.59 -1.59 0.21
C HIS A 59 -5.68 -0.91 -1.13
N LEU A 60 -5.83 -1.71 -2.18
CA LEU A 60 -5.92 -1.20 -3.54
C LEU A 60 -7.35 -1.37 -4.01
N VAL A 61 -7.94 -0.27 -4.44
CA VAL A 61 -9.30 -0.29 -4.96
C VAL A 61 -9.21 -0.42 -6.48
N GLU A 62 -9.45 -1.61 -6.98
CA GLU A 62 -9.27 -1.96 -8.38
C GLU A 62 -10.21 -3.09 -8.75
N VAL A 63 -11.04 -2.90 -9.74
CA VAL A 63 -12.01 -3.92 -10.11
C VAL A 63 -11.52 -4.83 -11.24
N SER A 64 -10.55 -4.40 -12.02
CA SER A 64 -10.09 -5.15 -13.18
C SER A 64 -9.22 -6.33 -12.77
N PRO A 65 -9.60 -7.58 -13.11
CA PRO A 65 -8.76 -8.73 -12.76
C PRO A 65 -7.38 -8.68 -13.39
N SER A 66 -7.28 -8.17 -14.61
CA SER A 66 -5.98 -8.10 -15.28
C SER A 66 -5.08 -7.07 -14.61
N MET A 67 -5.67 -5.95 -14.17
CA MET A 67 -4.88 -4.95 -13.45
C MET A 67 -4.48 -5.45 -12.07
N ARG A 68 -5.35 -6.20 -11.40
CA ARG A 68 -4.97 -6.80 -10.12
C ARG A 68 -3.79 -7.76 -10.29
N ARG A 69 -3.78 -8.53 -11.38
CA ARG A 69 -2.65 -9.42 -11.65
C ARG A 69 -1.36 -8.64 -11.85
N LEU A 70 -1.43 -7.55 -12.61
CA LEU A 70 -0.26 -6.72 -12.84
C LEU A 70 0.24 -6.10 -11.52
N GLN A 71 -0.68 -5.61 -10.71
CA GLN A 71 -0.33 -5.03 -9.42
C GLN A 71 0.31 -6.07 -8.51
N ARG A 72 -0.20 -7.30 -8.52
CA ARG A 72 0.37 -8.38 -7.73
C ARG A 72 1.81 -8.67 -8.16
N GLN A 73 2.05 -8.66 -9.46
CA GLN A 73 3.40 -8.88 -9.99
C GLN A 73 4.33 -7.73 -9.59
N THR A 74 3.86 -6.50 -9.74
CA THR A 74 4.66 -5.32 -9.42
C THR A 74 5.07 -5.32 -7.95
N LEU A 75 4.16 -5.73 -7.06
CA LEU A 75 4.43 -5.76 -5.63
C LEU A 75 5.16 -7.03 -5.19
N GLY A 76 5.37 -7.97 -6.10
CA GLY A 76 6.08 -9.18 -5.76
C GLY A 76 5.34 -10.09 -4.81
N CYS A 77 4.00 -10.10 -4.87
CA CYS A 77 3.18 -10.95 -4.03
C CYS A 77 3.13 -12.36 -4.60
N GLY A 78 3.08 -13.34 -3.71
CA GLY A 78 2.95 -14.71 -4.14
C GLY A 78 1.54 -15.03 -4.58
N GLU A 79 1.37 -16.28 -4.98
CA GLU A 79 0.08 -16.76 -5.45
C GLU A 79 -0.82 -17.22 -4.31
N ALA A 80 -0.39 -17.09 -3.09
CA ALA A 80 -1.13 -17.62 -1.97
C ALA A 80 -2.53 -17.06 -1.98
N ALA A 81 -3.49 -17.95 -1.93
CA ALA A 81 -4.86 -17.56 -1.81
C ALA A 81 -5.13 -17.34 -0.35
N GLY A 82 -5.63 -16.20 -0.02
CA GLY A 82 -5.97 -15.93 1.36
C GLY A 82 -6.75 -14.67 1.43
N GLU A 83 -7.67 -14.62 2.37
CA GLU A 83 -8.48 -13.45 2.53
C GLU A 83 -7.80 -12.39 3.35
N ALA A 84 -6.72 -12.75 4.04
CA ALA A 84 -6.01 -11.83 4.89
C ALA A 84 -5.04 -10.93 4.13
N GLY A 85 -5.02 -11.05 2.81
CA GLY A 85 -4.11 -10.28 2.00
C GLY A 85 -2.82 -11.03 1.72
N LEU A 86 -2.02 -10.48 0.85
CA LEU A 86 -0.77 -11.09 0.41
C LEU A 86 0.39 -10.22 0.89
N GLU A 87 1.49 -10.87 1.24
CA GLU A 87 2.65 -10.14 1.67
C GLU A 87 3.44 -9.68 0.46
N THR A 88 3.86 -8.42 0.45
CA THR A 88 4.66 -7.90 -0.65
C THR A 88 6.13 -8.22 -0.45
N LYS A 89 6.91 -8.07 -1.51
CA LYS A 89 8.35 -8.32 -1.43
C LYS A 89 9.09 -7.36 -0.51
N TYR A 90 8.47 -6.24 -0.17
CA TYR A 90 9.07 -5.27 0.74
C TYR A 90 8.56 -5.41 2.17
N GLY A 91 7.61 -6.28 2.40
CA GLY A 91 6.89 -6.36 3.67
C GLY A 91 5.57 -5.63 3.58
N GLY A 92 4.74 -5.80 4.58
CA GLY A 92 3.39 -5.24 4.55
C GLY A 92 2.45 -6.15 3.78
N ARG A 93 1.17 -6.03 4.09
CA ARG A 93 0.15 -6.85 3.45
C ARG A 93 -0.70 -6.02 2.53
N VAL A 94 -1.06 -6.57 1.38
CA VAL A 94 -1.88 -5.88 0.40
C VAL A 94 -3.16 -6.67 0.16
N SER A 95 -4.26 -5.97 0.06
CA SER A 95 -5.57 -6.54 -0.25
C SER A 95 -6.20 -5.71 -1.34
N TRP A 96 -7.11 -6.34 -2.10
CA TRP A 96 -7.81 -5.69 -3.19
C TRP A 96 -9.28 -5.59 -2.85
N HIS A 97 -9.90 -4.51 -3.29
CA HIS A 97 -11.32 -4.25 -3.04
C HIS A 97 -11.96 -3.69 -4.29
N ASP A 98 -13.25 -3.93 -4.44
CA ASP A 98 -14.01 -3.37 -5.54
C ASP A 98 -14.40 -1.92 -5.30
N HIS A 99 -14.62 -1.57 -4.03
CA HIS A 99 -15.05 -0.24 -3.65
C HIS A 99 -14.28 0.26 -2.46
N VAL A 100 -14.12 1.58 -2.38
CA VAL A 100 -13.44 2.18 -1.25
C VAL A 100 -14.18 1.91 0.06
N TYR A 101 -15.50 1.71 -0.01
CA TYR A 101 -16.28 1.42 1.20
C TYR A 101 -15.99 0.05 1.78
N ASP A 102 -15.35 -0.83 1.01
CA ASP A 102 -15.00 -2.16 1.49
C ASP A 102 -13.70 -2.16 2.30
N VAL A 103 -12.98 -1.04 2.30
CA VAL A 103 -11.73 -0.93 3.04
C VAL A 103 -12.08 -0.80 4.53
N PRO A 104 -11.40 -1.57 5.41
CA PRO A 104 -11.72 -1.50 6.83
C PRO A 104 -11.54 -0.09 7.37
N PRO A 105 -12.44 0.37 8.23
CA PRO A 105 -12.33 1.71 8.81
C PRO A 105 -11.24 1.75 9.87
N GLN A 106 -10.19 2.50 9.60
CA GLN A 106 -9.16 2.77 10.59
C GLN A 106 -8.32 3.93 10.06
N PHE A 107 -7.34 4.35 10.84
CA PHE A 107 -6.50 5.45 10.42
C PHE A 107 -5.81 5.11 9.10
N SER A 108 -5.96 5.96 8.11
CA SER A 108 -5.51 5.67 6.76
C SER A 108 -4.99 6.90 6.06
N PHE A 109 -4.03 6.67 5.17
CA PHE A 109 -3.71 7.65 4.15
C PHE A 109 -4.33 7.19 2.84
N TYR A 110 -5.07 8.07 2.20
CA TYR A 110 -5.70 7.78 0.92
C TYR A 110 -4.92 8.48 -0.19
N ILE A 111 -4.56 7.71 -1.20
CA ILE A 111 -3.78 8.21 -2.33
C ILE A 111 -4.61 8.04 -3.59
N GLY A 112 -4.80 9.12 -4.32
CA GLY A 112 -5.47 9.06 -5.59
C GLY A 112 -4.52 9.50 -6.67
N THR A 113 -4.12 8.59 -7.53
CA THR A 113 -3.29 8.95 -8.66
C THR A 113 -4.22 9.31 -9.78
N LYS A 114 -4.99 10.32 -9.57
CA LYS A 114 -5.99 10.64 -10.49
C LYS A 114 -5.44 11.17 -11.75
N VAL A 115 -5.93 10.69 -12.77
CA VAL A 115 -5.52 11.10 -14.07
C VAL A 115 -6.76 11.46 -14.82
N SER A 116 -6.80 12.56 -15.39
CA SER A 116 -8.01 12.90 -16.12
C SER A 116 -8.06 12.34 -17.48
#